data_3b142512d2441f21b2a2cbde45d71b00
#
_entry.id   3b142512d2441f21b2a2cbde45d71b00
#
_cell.length_a   1.000
_cell.length_b   1.000
_cell.length_c   1.000
_cell.angle_alpha   90.00
_cell.angle_beta   90.00
_cell.angle_gamma   90.00
#
_symmetry.space_group_name_H-M   'P 1'
#
loop_
_entity.id
_entity.type
_entity.pdbx_description
1 polymer ?
#
loop_
_entity_poly.entity_id
_entity_poly.type
_entity_poly.pdbx_seq_one_letter_code
_entity_poly.pdbx_strand_id
1 'polypeptide(L)'
;MMPDRRSFLAYFSGLGLAPTLFPGVLWGKLEEEKTASVTKEMLRDAAAVAGITFTGEQIDRMLEGVNKNLAHYEELRKVPLDNGVAPPLYFNPIVPGMKIDRAKRTFHAGRPPHATRPRNLEGAAFWPVTKLAELIRTKQASSAELTEMYLDRLKRHNPRLLCAVTITGDLARRQAREADQEIAAGRYRGPLHGIPYGVKDLCAAKGYPTTWGAAPFKSRVIDKDATVVSRLREAGAVLVAKLTTGELALDDVWFGGQTKNPWDLSMGSQGSSAGPGSATAAGLVGFSIGTETGGSILEPSGICGVTGLRPTYGRVSRYGAMTLTWSLDKIGPMCRSVEDCALVLNAIQGPDDLDLTVQEVPFNWDADLDIRKLRVGYLRAAFSNTRQSAQVDANDAAALEKICSLGVKLIEVALPEHSDLDIGIIIYGEGNAALKDPVETQPELLVRQDRVTNQNALRLLPAVEYLNAQRVRTLLMQEMARVMENVDVYLVPFDYGDYTPNPVATMNTSVTNLTGHPCVVVPHGFNEKGDPTSLTFVGKLFGEAEMLALARAYQNATEWHLKHPPLFVTI
;
A
#
# COMPACT_ATOMS: atom_id res chain seq x y z
N MET A 1 -18.07 32.43 26.91
CA MET A 1 -19.06 33.42 26.39
C MET A 1 -18.43 34.79 26.53
N MET A 2 -18.07 35.42 25.41
CA MET A 2 -17.58 36.81 25.49
C MET A 2 -18.76 37.76 25.72
N PRO A 3 -18.62 38.78 26.55
CA PRO A 3 -19.66 39.76 26.79
C PRO A 3 -19.97 40.51 25.49
N ASP A 4 -21.26 40.82 25.27
CA ASP A 4 -21.63 41.70 24.17
C ASP A 4 -21.14 43.14 24.40
N ARG A 5 -21.15 43.97 23.33
CA ARG A 5 -20.67 45.37 23.39
C ARG A 5 -21.30 46.18 24.51
N ARG A 6 -22.61 45.96 24.82
CA ARG A 6 -23.29 46.67 25.88
C ARG A 6 -22.80 46.28 27.26
N SER A 7 -22.62 45.01 27.50
CA SER A 7 -22.09 44.46 28.75
C SER A 7 -20.65 44.91 28.99
N PHE A 8 -19.83 44.93 27.92
CA PHE A 8 -18.45 45.42 27.97
C PHE A 8 -18.39 46.93 28.33
N LEU A 9 -19.17 47.77 27.62
CA LEU A 9 -19.23 49.20 27.90
C LEU A 9 -19.81 49.49 29.28
N ALA A 10 -20.84 48.74 29.73
CA ALA A 10 -21.41 48.87 31.06
C ALA A 10 -20.39 48.54 32.16
N TYR A 11 -19.55 47.52 31.97
CA TYR A 11 -18.49 47.18 32.92
C TYR A 11 -17.47 48.30 33.09
N PHE A 12 -16.99 48.92 31.99
CA PHE A 12 -16.06 50.07 32.04
C PHE A 12 -16.70 51.34 32.54
N SER A 13 -18.01 51.52 32.29
CA SER A 13 -18.77 52.65 32.87
C SER A 13 -18.90 52.51 34.40
N GLY A 14 -19.11 51.29 34.89
CA GLY A 14 -19.14 50.98 36.34
C GLY A 14 -17.78 51.21 37.04
N LEU A 15 -16.69 51.21 36.30
CA LEU A 15 -15.35 51.52 36.79
C LEU A 15 -14.97 52.99 36.69
N GLY A 16 -15.92 53.88 36.30
CA GLY A 16 -15.70 55.33 36.18
C GLY A 16 -14.89 55.75 34.95
N LEU A 17 -14.68 54.88 33.99
CA LEU A 17 -13.87 55.09 32.78
C LEU A 17 -14.69 55.48 31.54
N ALA A 18 -16.01 55.72 31.73
CA ALA A 18 -16.95 56.03 30.64
C ALA A 18 -16.58 57.28 29.80
N PRO A 19 -15.93 58.33 30.36
CA PRO A 19 -15.59 59.55 29.58
C PRO A 19 -14.32 59.41 28.72
N THR A 20 -13.63 58.29 28.81
CA THR A 20 -12.40 58.10 28.02
C THR A 20 -12.71 57.43 26.69
N LEU A 21 -12.10 57.87 25.60
CA LEU A 21 -12.13 57.20 24.26
C LEU A 21 -11.64 55.74 24.29
N PHE A 22 -11.08 55.29 25.41
CA PHE A 22 -10.41 54.00 25.59
C PHE A 22 -11.31 52.77 25.48
N PRO A 23 -12.54 52.70 26.06
CA PRO A 23 -13.38 51.51 25.92
C PRO A 23 -13.91 51.27 24.51
N GLY A 24 -14.16 52.37 23.75
CA GLY A 24 -14.56 52.27 22.35
C GLY A 24 -13.44 51.82 21.41
N VAL A 25 -12.20 52.31 21.67
CA VAL A 25 -11.01 51.92 20.95
C VAL A 25 -10.61 50.46 21.27
N LEU A 26 -10.73 50.08 22.55
CA LEU A 26 -10.49 48.69 22.96
C LEU A 26 -11.56 47.72 22.36
N TRP A 27 -12.83 48.13 22.31
CA TRP A 27 -13.82 47.34 21.63
C TRP A 27 -13.59 47.26 20.12
N GLY A 28 -13.22 48.35 19.48
CA GLY A 28 -12.82 48.37 18.07
C GLY A 28 -11.63 47.41 17.79
N LYS A 29 -10.61 47.43 18.64
CA LYS A 29 -9.49 46.46 18.54
C LYS A 29 -9.91 45.01 18.81
N LEU A 30 -10.81 44.76 19.76
CA LEU A 30 -11.36 43.43 20.02
C LEU A 30 -12.28 42.91 18.90
N GLU A 31 -12.92 43.82 18.15
CA GLU A 31 -13.67 43.46 16.94
C GLU A 31 -12.73 43.27 15.72
N GLU A 32 -11.63 44.03 15.63
CA GLU A 32 -10.58 43.83 14.66
C GLU A 32 -9.82 42.51 14.90
N GLU A 33 -9.61 42.09 16.16
CA GLU A 33 -9.07 40.77 16.50
C GLU A 33 -10.05 39.61 16.23
N LYS A 34 -11.34 39.86 16.09
CA LYS A 34 -12.37 38.85 15.77
C LYS A 34 -12.34 38.38 14.31
N THR A 35 -11.81 39.16 13.42
CA THR A 35 -11.47 38.78 12.08
C THR A 35 -9.94 38.82 12.00
N ALA A 36 -9.29 37.68 12.16
CA ALA A 36 -7.86 37.55 11.84
C ALA A 36 -7.70 37.89 10.36
N SER A 37 -7.60 39.19 10.05
CA SER A 37 -7.42 39.64 8.68
C SER A 37 -5.96 39.50 8.31
N VAL A 38 -5.73 38.92 7.14
CA VAL A 38 -4.39 38.82 6.56
C VAL A 38 -3.85 40.23 6.34
N THR A 39 -2.62 40.51 6.79
CA THR A 39 -1.93 41.78 6.62
C THR A 39 -0.99 41.75 5.40
N LYS A 40 -0.53 42.92 4.94
CA LYS A 40 0.47 42.99 3.86
C LYS A 40 1.79 42.33 4.24
N GLU A 41 2.18 42.35 5.51
CA GLU A 41 3.40 41.71 6.01
C GLU A 41 3.23 40.18 5.95
N MET A 42 2.12 39.65 6.46
CA MET A 42 1.81 38.22 6.34
C MET A 42 1.79 37.74 4.88
N LEU A 43 1.36 38.58 3.93
CA LEU A 43 1.41 38.23 2.51
C LEU A 43 2.84 38.16 1.97
N ARG A 44 3.75 39.05 2.42
CA ARG A 44 5.17 38.97 2.06
C ARG A 44 5.81 37.72 2.61
N ASP A 45 5.53 37.40 3.87
CA ASP A 45 6.07 36.22 4.52
C ASP A 45 5.54 34.93 3.86
N ALA A 46 4.25 34.86 3.56
CA ALA A 46 3.65 33.75 2.82
C ALA A 46 4.22 33.59 1.40
N ALA A 47 4.45 34.71 0.70
CA ALA A 47 5.09 34.70 -0.61
C ALA A 47 6.54 34.15 -0.54
N ALA A 48 7.31 34.55 0.49
CA ALA A 48 8.64 34.03 0.72
C ALA A 48 8.65 32.52 1.00
N VAL A 49 7.71 32.02 1.83
CA VAL A 49 7.53 30.59 2.07
C VAL A 49 7.18 29.83 0.79
N ALA A 50 6.36 30.42 -0.09
CA ALA A 50 5.98 29.84 -1.37
C ALA A 50 7.05 30.01 -2.48
N GLY A 51 8.19 30.67 -2.21
CA GLY A 51 9.22 30.95 -3.20
C GLY A 51 8.78 31.94 -4.30
N ILE A 52 7.79 32.81 -4.00
CA ILE A 52 7.21 33.77 -4.96
C ILE A 52 7.55 35.18 -4.54
N THR A 53 7.75 36.10 -5.50
CA THR A 53 7.98 37.50 -5.25
C THR A 53 6.84 38.35 -5.81
N PHE A 54 6.31 39.25 -4.98
CA PHE A 54 5.32 40.23 -5.38
C PHE A 54 5.86 41.66 -5.16
N THR A 55 5.48 42.60 -6.03
CA THR A 55 5.70 44.02 -5.81
C THR A 55 4.78 44.56 -4.72
N GLY A 56 5.12 45.71 -4.13
CA GLY A 56 4.25 46.38 -3.14
C GLY A 56 2.85 46.67 -3.67
N GLU A 57 2.74 47.09 -4.94
CA GLU A 57 1.46 47.38 -5.59
C GLU A 57 0.63 46.10 -5.80
N GLN A 58 1.27 44.96 -6.15
CA GLN A 58 0.58 43.67 -6.26
C GLN A 58 0.02 43.22 -4.90
N ILE A 59 0.81 43.37 -3.83
CA ILE A 59 0.35 43.06 -2.45
C ILE A 59 -0.85 43.91 -2.06
N ASP A 60 -0.83 45.21 -2.39
CA ASP A 60 -1.93 46.13 -2.08
C ASP A 60 -3.23 45.73 -2.80
N ARG A 61 -3.12 45.34 -4.07
CA ARG A 61 -4.27 44.92 -4.88
C ARG A 61 -4.86 43.57 -4.45
N MET A 62 -4.03 42.61 -3.98
CA MET A 62 -4.48 41.27 -3.64
C MET A 62 -5.01 41.13 -2.22
N LEU A 63 -4.77 42.07 -1.31
CA LEU A 63 -5.08 41.97 0.11
C LEU A 63 -6.55 41.69 0.39
N GLU A 64 -7.47 42.42 -0.26
CA GLU A 64 -8.91 42.22 -0.11
C GLU A 64 -9.34 40.83 -0.62
N GLY A 65 -8.81 40.39 -1.76
CA GLY A 65 -9.10 39.08 -2.35
C GLY A 65 -8.65 37.92 -1.44
N VAL A 66 -7.46 38.05 -0.84
CA VAL A 66 -6.96 37.01 0.08
C VAL A 66 -7.80 36.90 1.34
N ASN A 67 -8.25 38.02 1.91
CA ASN A 67 -9.15 38.01 3.06
C ASN A 67 -10.52 37.39 2.74
N LYS A 68 -11.06 37.65 1.54
CA LYS A 68 -12.27 36.97 1.06
C LYS A 68 -12.06 35.45 0.91
N ASN A 69 -10.92 35.04 0.36
CA ASN A 69 -10.59 33.62 0.22
C ASN A 69 -10.48 32.93 1.58
N LEU A 70 -9.89 33.59 2.59
CA LEU A 70 -9.81 33.03 3.95
C LEU A 70 -11.20 32.70 4.52
N ALA A 71 -12.16 33.62 4.34
CA ALA A 71 -13.55 33.38 4.77
C ALA A 71 -14.20 32.22 3.99
N HIS A 72 -13.94 32.08 2.69
CA HIS A 72 -14.40 30.93 1.89
C HIS A 72 -13.77 29.62 2.37
N TYR A 73 -12.49 29.61 2.78
CA TYR A 73 -11.85 28.41 3.33
C TYR A 73 -12.45 27.99 4.66
N GLU A 74 -12.86 28.96 5.50
CA GLU A 74 -13.56 28.67 6.76
C GLU A 74 -14.91 27.98 6.52
N GLU A 75 -15.70 28.45 5.54
CA GLU A 75 -16.95 27.81 5.15
C GLU A 75 -16.73 26.41 4.57
N LEU A 76 -15.73 26.24 3.69
CA LEU A 76 -15.36 24.94 3.13
C LEU A 76 -14.97 23.93 4.23
N ARG A 77 -14.24 24.37 5.26
CA ARG A 77 -13.81 23.52 6.38
C ARG A 77 -14.94 23.04 7.27
N LYS A 78 -16.13 23.66 7.20
CA LYS A 78 -17.31 23.21 7.94
C LYS A 78 -17.97 21.97 7.31
N VAL A 79 -17.66 21.66 6.06
CA VAL A 79 -18.18 20.48 5.38
C VAL A 79 -17.46 19.24 5.90
N PRO A 80 -18.15 18.28 6.54
CA PRO A 80 -17.53 17.05 6.98
C PRO A 80 -17.20 16.18 5.76
N LEU A 81 -15.92 15.80 5.63
CA LEU A 81 -15.42 14.94 4.54
C LEU A 81 -14.85 13.66 5.15
N ASP A 82 -15.52 12.55 4.91
CA ASP A 82 -14.99 11.22 5.23
C ASP A 82 -13.75 10.92 4.38
N ASN A 83 -12.79 10.14 4.91
CA ASN A 83 -11.59 9.70 4.20
C ASN A 83 -11.89 9.04 2.84
N GLY A 84 -13.01 8.34 2.71
CA GLY A 84 -13.44 7.70 1.47
C GLY A 84 -13.99 8.64 0.39
N VAL A 85 -14.21 9.94 0.68
CA VAL A 85 -14.70 10.91 -0.31
C VAL A 85 -13.56 11.37 -1.20
N ALA A 86 -13.43 10.74 -2.38
CA ALA A 86 -12.40 11.08 -3.35
C ALA A 86 -12.72 12.36 -4.12
N PRO A 87 -11.71 13.18 -4.48
CA PRO A 87 -11.93 14.29 -5.42
C PRO A 87 -12.32 13.74 -6.80
N PRO A 88 -13.11 14.47 -7.61
CA PRO A 88 -13.51 14.03 -8.96
C PRO A 88 -12.38 14.19 -9.99
N LEU A 89 -11.13 14.05 -9.58
CA LEU A 89 -9.91 14.07 -10.39
C LEU A 89 -9.32 12.67 -10.38
N TYR A 90 -9.78 11.82 -11.30
CA TYR A 90 -9.35 10.43 -11.37
C TYR A 90 -8.05 10.26 -12.11
N PHE A 91 -7.06 9.65 -11.47
CA PHE A 91 -5.84 9.25 -12.13
C PHE A 91 -6.12 8.06 -13.07
N ASN A 92 -5.68 8.20 -14.32
CA ASN A 92 -5.70 7.12 -15.30
C ASN A 92 -4.27 6.87 -15.79
N PRO A 93 -3.69 5.68 -15.54
CA PRO A 93 -2.33 5.37 -15.97
C PRO A 93 -2.18 5.20 -17.49
N ILE A 94 -3.29 5.02 -18.22
CA ILE A 94 -3.28 4.82 -19.67
C ILE A 94 -3.11 6.17 -20.37
N VAL A 95 -1.99 6.37 -21.05
CA VAL A 95 -1.73 7.57 -21.84
C VAL A 95 -2.26 7.42 -23.29
N PRO A 96 -2.52 8.55 -24.00
CA PRO A 96 -2.95 8.51 -25.40
C PRO A 96 -1.99 7.70 -26.28
N GLY A 97 -2.54 6.84 -27.12
CA GLY A 97 -1.78 5.97 -28.02
C GLY A 97 -1.44 4.59 -27.47
N MET A 98 -1.54 4.37 -26.15
CA MET A 98 -1.35 3.05 -25.57
C MET A 98 -2.40 2.04 -26.05
N LYS A 99 -1.94 0.83 -26.34
CA LYS A 99 -2.82 -0.31 -26.67
C LYS A 99 -2.89 -1.25 -25.50
N ILE A 100 -4.07 -1.35 -24.89
CA ILE A 100 -4.37 -2.29 -23.81
C ILE A 100 -5.17 -3.46 -24.40
N ASP A 101 -4.70 -4.69 -24.19
CA ASP A 101 -5.42 -5.89 -24.62
C ASP A 101 -6.67 -6.09 -23.75
N ARG A 102 -7.84 -5.95 -24.35
CA ARG A 102 -9.15 -6.14 -23.69
C ARG A 102 -9.83 -7.44 -24.07
N ALA A 103 -9.16 -8.30 -24.85
CA ALA A 103 -9.69 -9.60 -25.21
C ALA A 103 -9.66 -10.53 -23.98
N LYS A 104 -10.82 -11.01 -23.56
CA LYS A 104 -10.94 -11.95 -22.44
C LYS A 104 -10.56 -13.37 -22.87
N ARG A 105 -9.60 -13.96 -22.19
CA ARG A 105 -9.21 -15.38 -22.32
C ARG A 105 -9.54 -16.13 -21.04
N THR A 106 -9.60 -17.46 -21.14
CA THR A 106 -9.82 -18.32 -19.98
C THR A 106 -8.60 -18.22 -19.05
N PHE A 107 -8.85 -18.02 -17.76
CA PHE A 107 -7.83 -18.16 -16.73
C PHE A 107 -7.35 -19.62 -16.70
N HIS A 108 -6.08 -19.84 -17.04
CA HIS A 108 -5.48 -21.17 -17.08
C HIS A 108 -4.52 -21.33 -15.88
N ALA A 109 -5.01 -21.98 -14.83
CA ALA A 109 -4.16 -22.41 -13.71
C ALA A 109 -3.31 -23.61 -14.16
N GLY A 110 -2.10 -23.68 -13.65
CA GLY A 110 -1.23 -24.86 -13.84
C GLY A 110 -1.88 -26.12 -13.28
N ARG A 111 -1.25 -27.26 -13.52
CA ARG A 111 -1.70 -28.52 -12.90
C ARG A 111 -1.61 -28.41 -11.39
N PRO A 112 -2.67 -28.79 -10.63
CA PRO A 112 -2.59 -28.80 -9.18
C PRO A 112 -1.39 -29.65 -8.72
N PRO A 113 -0.57 -29.14 -7.78
CA PRO A 113 0.55 -29.91 -7.27
C PRO A 113 0.04 -31.12 -6.48
N HIS A 114 0.75 -32.24 -6.55
CA HIS A 114 0.43 -33.36 -5.69
C HIS A 114 0.59 -32.96 -4.21
N ALA A 115 -0.43 -33.20 -3.39
CA ALA A 115 -0.42 -32.91 -1.97
C ALA A 115 -0.83 -34.17 -1.18
N THR A 116 0.02 -34.56 -0.21
CA THR A 116 -0.32 -35.62 0.76
C THR A 116 -0.35 -34.98 2.14
N ARG A 117 -1.42 -35.22 2.88
CA ARG A 117 -1.57 -34.68 4.25
C ARG A 117 -0.38 -35.08 5.14
N PRO A 118 0.33 -34.14 5.76
CA PRO A 118 1.37 -34.45 6.73
C PRO A 118 0.76 -35.04 8.01
N ARG A 119 1.52 -35.87 8.76
CA ARG A 119 1.06 -36.45 10.04
C ARG A 119 0.60 -35.37 11.02
N ASN A 120 1.40 -34.33 11.17
CA ASN A 120 1.05 -33.10 11.87
C ASN A 120 0.68 -32.05 10.80
N LEU A 121 -0.57 -31.55 10.81
CA LEU A 121 -1.05 -30.59 9.82
C LEU A 121 -0.25 -29.28 9.85
N GLU A 122 0.40 -28.95 10.97
CA GLU A 122 1.29 -27.80 11.08
C GLU A 122 2.49 -27.87 10.09
N GLY A 123 2.86 -29.05 9.62
CA GLY A 123 3.82 -29.24 8.53
C GLY A 123 3.37 -28.64 7.19
N ALA A 124 2.08 -28.31 7.04
CA ALA A 124 1.54 -27.62 5.88
C ALA A 124 1.48 -26.09 6.03
N ALA A 125 1.90 -25.53 7.18
CA ALA A 125 1.76 -24.10 7.48
C ALA A 125 2.45 -23.18 6.46
N PHE A 126 3.54 -23.64 5.85
CA PHE A 126 4.31 -22.93 4.83
C PHE A 126 3.98 -23.34 3.39
N TRP A 127 2.99 -24.20 3.20
CA TRP A 127 2.65 -24.62 1.85
C TRP A 127 2.01 -23.48 1.05
N PRO A 128 2.26 -23.41 -0.27
CA PRO A 128 1.56 -22.47 -1.13
C PRO A 128 0.06 -22.77 -1.15
N VAL A 129 -0.74 -21.77 -1.47
CA VAL A 129 -2.22 -21.88 -1.57
C VAL A 129 -2.62 -23.01 -2.50
N THR A 130 -1.94 -23.16 -3.64
CA THR A 130 -2.18 -24.25 -4.60
C THR A 130 -2.12 -25.63 -3.96
N LYS A 131 -1.16 -25.85 -3.06
CA LYS A 131 -0.99 -27.13 -2.36
C LYS A 131 -1.98 -27.30 -1.20
N LEU A 132 -2.31 -26.23 -0.46
CA LEU A 132 -3.36 -26.23 0.55
C LEU A 132 -4.74 -26.50 -0.07
N ALA A 133 -5.03 -25.88 -1.21
CA ALA A 133 -6.26 -26.08 -1.96
C ALA A 133 -6.42 -27.55 -2.40
N GLU A 134 -5.34 -28.20 -2.78
CA GLU A 134 -5.37 -29.61 -3.16
C GLU A 134 -5.71 -30.52 -1.98
N LEU A 135 -5.22 -30.24 -0.75
CA LEU A 135 -5.64 -30.97 0.45
C LEU A 135 -7.15 -30.85 0.69
N ILE A 136 -7.70 -29.64 0.54
CA ILE A 136 -9.15 -29.40 0.71
C ILE A 136 -9.94 -30.08 -0.40
N ARG A 137 -9.55 -29.87 -1.67
CA ARG A 137 -10.24 -30.43 -2.83
C ARG A 137 -10.29 -31.96 -2.79
N THR A 138 -9.21 -32.60 -2.36
CA THR A 138 -9.12 -34.07 -2.22
C THR A 138 -9.63 -34.58 -0.87
N LYS A 139 -10.20 -33.70 -0.03
CA LYS A 139 -10.73 -34.01 1.30
C LYS A 139 -9.71 -34.66 2.25
N GLN A 140 -8.43 -34.40 2.05
CA GLN A 140 -7.37 -34.85 2.94
C GLN A 140 -7.25 -33.94 4.20
N ALA A 141 -7.69 -32.69 4.09
CA ALA A 141 -7.88 -31.80 5.23
C ALA A 141 -9.15 -30.98 5.00
N SER A 142 -9.85 -30.63 6.08
CA SER A 142 -10.97 -29.70 6.04
C SER A 142 -10.50 -28.26 6.18
N SER A 143 -11.35 -27.32 5.75
CA SER A 143 -11.13 -25.89 6.00
C SER A 143 -11.07 -25.58 7.50
N ALA A 144 -11.91 -26.23 8.31
CA ALA A 144 -11.92 -26.09 9.76
C ALA A 144 -10.58 -26.53 10.38
N GLU A 145 -9.99 -27.66 9.96
CA GLU A 145 -8.69 -28.11 10.45
C GLU A 145 -7.56 -27.14 10.09
N LEU A 146 -7.51 -26.65 8.84
CA LEU A 146 -6.52 -25.65 8.42
C LEU A 146 -6.72 -24.33 9.18
N THR A 147 -7.96 -23.92 9.39
CA THR A 147 -8.28 -22.69 10.12
C THR A 147 -7.81 -22.75 11.57
N GLU A 148 -8.09 -23.86 12.28
CA GLU A 148 -7.61 -24.02 13.67
C GLU A 148 -6.08 -24.03 13.71
N MET A 149 -5.41 -24.73 12.80
CA MET A 149 -3.94 -24.74 12.72
C MET A 149 -3.37 -23.32 12.61
N TYR A 150 -3.90 -22.48 11.69
CA TYR A 150 -3.43 -21.10 11.54
C TYR A 150 -3.82 -20.20 12.72
N LEU A 151 -5.02 -20.37 13.30
CA LEU A 151 -5.42 -19.63 14.51
C LEU A 151 -4.51 -19.95 15.71
N ASP A 152 -4.12 -21.20 15.89
CA ASP A 152 -3.23 -21.61 16.96
C ASP A 152 -1.81 -21.08 16.74
N ARG A 153 -1.32 -21.08 15.50
CA ARG A 153 -0.03 -20.45 15.13
C ARG A 153 -0.07 -18.94 15.35
N LEU A 154 -1.13 -18.26 14.95
CA LEU A 154 -1.32 -16.82 15.21
C LEU A 154 -1.26 -16.52 16.72
N LYS A 155 -2.01 -17.24 17.54
CA LYS A 155 -2.00 -17.05 19.00
C LYS A 155 -0.61 -17.28 19.60
N ARG A 156 0.11 -18.31 19.15
CA ARG A 156 1.43 -18.70 19.65
C ARG A 156 2.51 -17.69 19.29
N HIS A 157 2.50 -17.19 18.06
CA HIS A 157 3.62 -16.43 17.50
C HIS A 157 3.39 -14.91 17.42
N ASN A 158 2.12 -14.45 17.41
CA ASN A 158 1.83 -13.02 17.36
C ASN A 158 2.43 -12.20 18.52
N PRO A 159 2.51 -12.71 19.77
CA PRO A 159 3.17 -11.97 20.86
C PRO A 159 4.64 -11.61 20.60
N ARG A 160 5.34 -12.38 19.74
CA ARG A 160 6.74 -12.14 19.37
C ARG A 160 6.86 -11.28 18.10
N LEU A 161 5.92 -11.42 17.17
CA LEU A 161 5.95 -10.77 15.85
C LEU A 161 5.18 -9.46 15.81
N LEU A 162 4.17 -9.29 16.66
CA LEU A 162 3.26 -8.14 16.66
C LEU A 162 2.67 -7.89 15.26
N CYS A 163 2.31 -8.97 14.54
CA CYS A 163 1.87 -8.92 13.15
C CYS A 163 0.35 -8.91 12.95
N ALA A 164 -0.43 -9.15 14.02
CA ALA A 164 -1.90 -9.12 13.96
C ALA A 164 -2.47 -8.19 15.03
N VAL A 165 -3.33 -7.26 14.59
CA VAL A 165 -4.10 -6.35 15.48
C VAL A 165 -5.27 -7.10 16.11
N THR A 166 -6.00 -7.87 15.28
CA THR A 166 -7.20 -8.60 15.70
C THR A 166 -7.21 -9.99 15.06
N ILE A 167 -7.33 -11.03 15.89
CA ILE A 167 -7.56 -12.40 15.42
C ILE A 167 -9.08 -12.62 15.36
N THR A 168 -9.60 -12.94 14.17
CA THR A 168 -11.04 -13.05 13.88
C THR A 168 -11.59 -14.47 14.07
N GLY A 169 -11.19 -15.14 15.16
CA GLY A 169 -11.39 -16.58 15.36
C GLY A 169 -12.82 -17.07 15.18
N ASP A 170 -13.83 -16.36 15.74
CA ASP A 170 -15.23 -16.78 15.63
C ASP A 170 -15.76 -16.65 14.20
N LEU A 171 -15.39 -15.59 13.48
CA LEU A 171 -15.73 -15.45 12.06
C LEU A 171 -15.06 -16.54 11.26
N ALA A 172 -13.76 -16.75 11.47
CA ALA A 172 -12.98 -17.76 10.77
C ALA A 172 -13.58 -19.17 10.92
N ARG A 173 -13.97 -19.57 12.13
CA ARG A 173 -14.61 -20.86 12.40
C ARG A 173 -15.96 -20.99 11.72
N ARG A 174 -16.76 -19.93 11.65
CA ARG A 174 -18.04 -19.95 10.91
C ARG A 174 -17.80 -20.14 9.42
N GLN A 175 -16.94 -19.31 8.82
CA GLN A 175 -16.61 -19.37 7.39
C GLN A 175 -15.99 -20.73 7.00
N ALA A 176 -15.11 -21.29 7.84
CA ALA A 176 -14.51 -22.58 7.60
C ALA A 176 -15.54 -23.72 7.60
N ARG A 177 -16.48 -23.72 8.57
CA ARG A 177 -17.58 -24.70 8.59
C ARG A 177 -18.52 -24.57 7.39
N GLU A 178 -18.84 -23.33 6.97
CA GLU A 178 -19.62 -23.07 5.75
C GLU A 178 -18.91 -23.61 4.51
N ALA A 179 -17.61 -23.38 4.38
CA ALA A 179 -16.80 -23.92 3.29
C ALA A 179 -16.80 -25.46 3.28
N ASP A 180 -16.60 -26.10 4.44
CA ASP A 180 -16.63 -27.57 4.54
C ASP A 180 -18.01 -28.16 4.17
N GLN A 181 -19.11 -27.51 4.59
CA GLN A 181 -20.47 -27.93 4.22
C GLN A 181 -20.71 -27.82 2.72
N GLU A 182 -20.27 -26.73 2.09
CA GLU A 182 -20.41 -26.54 0.64
C GLU A 182 -19.60 -27.58 -0.15
N ILE A 183 -18.35 -27.81 0.26
CA ILE A 183 -17.46 -28.80 -0.38
C ILE A 183 -17.99 -30.20 -0.21
N ALA A 184 -18.54 -30.54 0.97
CA ALA A 184 -19.20 -31.82 1.20
C ALA A 184 -20.41 -32.02 0.28
N ALA A 185 -21.17 -30.93 0.02
CA ALA A 185 -22.31 -30.91 -0.89
C ALA A 185 -21.93 -30.87 -2.39
N GLY A 186 -20.63 -30.94 -2.72
CA GLY A 186 -20.13 -30.90 -4.10
C GLY A 186 -19.97 -29.49 -4.69
N ARG A 187 -20.13 -28.43 -3.90
CA ARG A 187 -19.95 -27.04 -4.33
C ARG A 187 -18.54 -26.57 -3.97
N TYR A 188 -17.60 -26.73 -4.89
CA TYR A 188 -16.25 -26.22 -4.76
C TYR A 188 -16.09 -24.94 -5.59
N ARG A 189 -15.85 -23.80 -4.91
CA ARG A 189 -15.80 -22.46 -5.54
C ARG A 189 -14.47 -22.19 -6.26
N GLY A 190 -13.45 -22.98 -6.01
CA GLY A 190 -12.12 -22.84 -6.62
C GLY A 190 -10.97 -22.86 -5.59
N PRO A 191 -9.73 -22.55 -6.02
CA PRO A 191 -8.53 -22.76 -5.20
C PRO A 191 -8.46 -21.97 -3.90
N LEU A 192 -9.23 -20.89 -3.74
CA LEU A 192 -9.28 -20.12 -2.50
C LEU A 192 -10.35 -20.61 -1.51
N HIS A 193 -11.20 -21.58 -1.92
CA HIS A 193 -12.29 -22.06 -1.09
C HIS A 193 -11.79 -22.81 0.14
N GLY A 194 -12.08 -22.26 1.32
CA GLY A 194 -11.66 -22.80 2.61
C GLY A 194 -10.23 -22.41 3.02
N ILE A 195 -9.54 -21.55 2.27
CA ILE A 195 -8.16 -21.14 2.57
C ILE A 195 -8.13 -19.99 3.58
N PRO A 196 -7.44 -20.14 4.72
CA PRO A 196 -7.27 -19.09 5.72
C PRO A 196 -6.36 -17.96 5.24
N TYR A 197 -6.82 -16.69 5.36
CA TYR A 197 -6.03 -15.52 4.97
C TYR A 197 -6.09 -14.41 6.01
N GLY A 198 -5.13 -13.47 5.90
CA GLY A 198 -5.11 -12.23 6.66
C GLY A 198 -5.25 -11.00 5.77
N VAL A 199 -5.88 -9.95 6.29
CA VAL A 199 -6.01 -8.68 5.58
C VAL A 199 -5.37 -7.54 6.36
N LYS A 200 -4.61 -6.67 5.66
CA LYS A 200 -4.03 -5.45 6.27
C LYS A 200 -5.12 -4.60 6.93
N ASP A 201 -4.85 -4.08 8.11
CA ASP A 201 -5.81 -3.35 8.95
C ASP A 201 -6.15 -1.93 8.45
N LEU A 202 -5.88 -1.65 7.18
CA LEU A 202 -6.45 -0.53 6.43
C LEU A 202 -7.80 -0.89 5.79
N CYS A 203 -8.01 -2.19 5.47
CA CYS A 203 -9.23 -2.68 4.83
C CYS A 203 -10.30 -2.98 5.89
N ALA A 204 -11.49 -2.43 5.74
CA ALA A 204 -12.61 -2.69 6.62
C ALA A 204 -13.07 -4.14 6.53
N ALA A 205 -13.35 -4.74 7.69
CA ALA A 205 -14.05 -6.01 7.82
C ALA A 205 -15.20 -5.81 8.81
N LYS A 206 -16.43 -5.98 8.33
CA LYS A 206 -17.64 -5.70 9.10
C LYS A 206 -17.66 -6.43 10.44
N GLY A 207 -17.95 -5.70 11.51
CA GLY A 207 -18.02 -6.24 12.87
C GLY A 207 -16.66 -6.32 13.61
N TYR A 208 -15.56 -5.92 12.97
CA TYR A 208 -14.24 -5.89 13.59
C TYR A 208 -13.61 -4.49 13.54
N PRO A 209 -12.76 -4.14 14.52
CA PRO A 209 -12.05 -2.88 14.49
C PRO A 209 -11.21 -2.73 13.21
N THR A 210 -11.18 -1.51 12.68
CA THR A 210 -10.30 -1.11 11.58
C THR A 210 -9.53 0.11 12.05
N THR A 211 -8.30 -0.13 12.52
CA THR A 211 -7.56 0.82 13.35
C THR A 211 -6.60 1.72 12.57
N TRP A 212 -6.26 1.34 11.33
CA TRP A 212 -5.22 2.01 10.54
C TRP A 212 -3.86 2.07 11.24
N GLY A 213 -3.61 1.19 12.23
CA GLY A 213 -2.41 1.19 13.06
C GLY A 213 -2.31 2.36 14.04
N ALA A 214 -3.31 3.23 14.13
CA ALA A 214 -3.31 4.47 14.90
C ALA A 214 -4.18 4.36 16.16
N ALA A 215 -3.65 4.81 17.30
CA ALA A 215 -4.31 4.72 18.61
C ALA A 215 -5.69 5.40 18.67
N PRO A 216 -5.93 6.56 18.01
CA PRO A 216 -7.26 7.18 17.97
C PRO A 216 -8.36 6.26 17.42
N PHE A 217 -8.00 5.30 16.58
CA PHE A 217 -8.94 4.40 15.92
C PHE A 217 -8.95 2.98 16.48
N LYS A 218 -8.29 2.73 17.59
CA LYS A 218 -8.11 1.39 18.19
C LYS A 218 -9.41 0.58 18.34
N SER A 219 -10.53 1.23 18.62
CA SER A 219 -11.83 0.59 18.81
C SER A 219 -12.85 0.90 17.70
N ARG A 220 -12.42 1.61 16.63
CA ARG A 220 -13.33 2.04 15.56
C ARG A 220 -13.77 0.86 14.72
N VAL A 221 -15.07 0.58 14.67
CA VAL A 221 -15.70 -0.41 13.79
C VAL A 221 -16.34 0.30 12.59
N ILE A 222 -16.01 -0.13 11.39
CA ILE A 222 -16.61 0.33 10.14
C ILE A 222 -17.66 -0.72 9.73
N ASP A 223 -18.94 -0.33 9.63
CA ASP A 223 -20.06 -1.25 9.38
C ASP A 223 -20.20 -1.64 7.89
N LYS A 224 -19.09 -1.97 7.27
CA LYS A 224 -19.02 -2.51 5.90
C LYS A 224 -17.77 -3.35 5.72
N ASP A 225 -17.79 -4.24 4.73
CA ASP A 225 -16.60 -4.90 4.23
C ASP A 225 -15.96 -4.04 3.12
N ALA A 226 -14.63 -4.01 3.06
CA ALA A 226 -13.93 -3.57 1.86
C ALA A 226 -14.21 -4.54 0.71
N THR A 227 -14.25 -4.05 -0.54
CA THR A 227 -14.52 -4.89 -1.71
C THR A 227 -13.61 -6.10 -1.78
N VAL A 228 -12.32 -5.96 -1.45
CA VAL A 228 -11.36 -7.07 -1.41
C VAL A 228 -11.79 -8.15 -0.40
N VAL A 229 -12.33 -7.77 0.76
CA VAL A 229 -12.82 -8.71 1.79
C VAL A 229 -14.09 -9.43 1.31
N SER A 230 -15.03 -8.70 0.69
CA SER A 230 -16.24 -9.26 0.12
C SER A 230 -15.93 -10.29 -0.98
N ARG A 231 -15.05 -9.96 -1.92
CA ARG A 231 -14.66 -10.84 -3.01
C ARG A 231 -13.94 -12.10 -2.54
N LEU A 232 -13.08 -11.99 -1.53
CA LEU A 232 -12.43 -13.16 -0.94
C LEU A 232 -13.43 -14.05 -0.21
N ARG A 233 -14.43 -13.47 0.47
CA ARG A 233 -15.55 -14.23 1.05
C ARG A 233 -16.38 -14.94 -0.04
N GLU A 234 -16.65 -14.29 -1.16
CA GLU A 234 -17.34 -14.88 -2.30
C GLU A 234 -16.54 -16.03 -2.93
N ALA A 235 -15.21 -15.91 -2.96
CA ALA A 235 -14.31 -17.00 -3.35
C ALA A 235 -14.24 -18.14 -2.31
N GLY A 236 -14.86 -17.96 -1.13
CA GLY A 236 -14.88 -18.92 -0.04
C GLY A 236 -13.64 -18.91 0.86
N ALA A 237 -12.78 -17.88 0.76
CA ALA A 237 -11.61 -17.73 1.64
C ALA A 237 -12.03 -17.36 3.08
N VAL A 238 -11.23 -17.77 4.06
CA VAL A 238 -11.53 -17.66 5.49
C VAL A 238 -10.66 -16.57 6.13
N LEU A 239 -11.28 -15.50 6.61
CA LEU A 239 -10.57 -14.38 7.26
C LEU A 239 -10.17 -14.76 8.71
N VAL A 240 -8.88 -14.97 8.96
CA VAL A 240 -8.36 -15.36 10.28
C VAL A 240 -7.78 -14.19 11.10
N ALA A 241 -7.37 -13.10 10.44
CA ALA A 241 -6.81 -11.95 11.15
C ALA A 241 -6.90 -10.65 10.35
N LYS A 242 -7.03 -9.53 11.09
CA LYS A 242 -6.65 -8.17 10.67
C LYS A 242 -5.18 -7.99 11.02
N LEU A 243 -4.33 -7.88 10.00
CA LEU A 243 -2.88 -7.82 10.12
C LEU A 243 -2.39 -6.37 10.28
N THR A 244 -1.31 -6.18 11.03
CA THR A 244 -0.80 -4.84 11.34
C THR A 244 -0.40 -4.06 10.10
N THR A 245 -0.55 -2.77 10.20
CA THR A 245 -0.01 -1.77 9.29
C THR A 245 0.82 -0.79 10.11
N GLY A 246 1.88 -0.27 9.57
CA GLY A 246 2.48 0.91 10.16
C GLY A 246 1.43 2.03 10.26
N GLU A 247 1.54 2.88 11.27
CA GLU A 247 0.56 3.90 11.60
C GLU A 247 0.18 4.75 10.38
N LEU A 248 -1.12 4.79 10.06
CA LEU A 248 -1.66 5.53 8.92
C LEU A 248 -0.93 5.20 7.59
N ALA A 249 -0.60 3.92 7.37
CA ALA A 249 0.11 3.40 6.21
C ALA A 249 1.56 3.89 6.05
N LEU A 250 2.30 4.11 7.14
CA LEU A 250 3.71 4.47 7.11
C LEU A 250 4.54 3.52 7.97
N ASP A 251 5.57 2.87 7.34
CA ASP A 251 6.55 2.03 8.02
C ASP A 251 5.92 0.82 8.76
N ASP A 252 6.56 0.26 9.79
CA ASP A 252 6.12 -0.95 10.52
C ASP A 252 5.77 -0.72 12.00
N VAL A 253 5.82 0.55 12.45
CA VAL A 253 5.47 0.94 13.82
C VAL A 253 4.00 1.34 13.90
N TRP A 254 3.27 0.77 14.87
CA TRP A 254 1.86 1.01 15.14
C TRP A 254 1.61 1.15 16.65
N PHE A 255 0.42 1.50 17.09
CA PHE A 255 0.14 1.72 18.53
C PHE A 255 0.42 0.52 19.44
N GLY A 256 0.57 -0.68 18.91
CA GLY A 256 0.94 -1.90 19.66
C GLY A 256 2.43 -2.22 19.64
N GLY A 257 3.27 -1.41 19.01
CA GLY A 257 4.72 -1.59 18.89
C GLY A 257 5.19 -1.73 17.44
N GLN A 258 6.36 -2.32 17.23
CA GLN A 258 6.93 -2.57 15.91
C GLN A 258 6.69 -4.01 15.47
N THR A 259 6.11 -4.20 14.30
CA THR A 259 5.98 -5.53 13.68
C THR A 259 7.35 -6.08 13.32
N LYS A 260 7.64 -7.32 13.72
CA LYS A 260 8.97 -7.91 13.60
C LYS A 260 9.17 -8.73 12.32
N ASN A 261 10.41 -8.73 11.84
CA ASN A 261 10.85 -9.61 10.77
C ASN A 261 11.01 -11.04 11.31
N PRO A 262 10.36 -12.06 10.71
CA PRO A 262 10.46 -13.44 11.18
C PRO A 262 11.87 -14.07 11.00
N TRP A 263 12.70 -13.53 10.14
CA TRP A 263 14.08 -14.01 9.95
C TRP A 263 15.01 -13.48 11.02
N ASP A 264 14.82 -12.22 11.43
CA ASP A 264 15.54 -11.58 12.52
C ASP A 264 14.58 -10.76 13.40
N LEU A 265 14.26 -11.26 14.60
CA LEU A 265 13.33 -10.59 15.52
C LEU A 265 13.86 -9.28 16.12
N SER A 266 15.15 -8.98 15.97
CA SER A 266 15.70 -7.67 16.35
C SER A 266 15.28 -6.56 15.37
N MET A 267 14.95 -6.92 14.12
CA MET A 267 14.58 -6.03 13.05
C MET A 267 13.06 -5.88 12.89
N GLY A 268 12.63 -4.78 12.33
CA GLY A 268 11.28 -4.59 11.82
C GLY A 268 11.03 -5.32 10.50
N SER A 269 9.77 -5.53 10.18
CA SER A 269 9.36 -6.17 8.91
C SER A 269 9.37 -5.23 7.72
N GLN A 270 9.67 -3.94 7.94
CA GLN A 270 9.35 -2.86 7.02
C GLN A 270 7.84 -2.75 6.74
N GLY A 271 7.44 -1.74 5.98
CA GLY A 271 6.02 -1.45 5.83
C GLY A 271 5.62 -0.73 4.56
N SER A 272 4.38 -0.30 4.55
CA SER A 272 3.39 -0.33 5.64
C SER A 272 2.55 -1.61 5.70
N SER A 273 2.66 -2.58 4.77
CA SER A 273 2.03 -3.90 4.91
C SER A 273 2.87 -4.83 5.80
N ALA A 274 3.23 -4.33 6.98
CA ALA A 274 4.12 -4.95 7.95
C ALA A 274 3.62 -6.34 8.41
N GLY A 275 2.41 -6.39 8.93
CA GLY A 275 1.77 -7.64 9.35
C GLY A 275 1.55 -8.64 8.22
N PRO A 276 1.07 -8.23 7.04
CA PRO A 276 0.99 -9.11 5.87
C PRO A 276 2.30 -9.80 5.51
N GLY A 277 3.42 -9.05 5.42
CA GLY A 277 4.75 -9.62 5.16
C GLY A 277 5.18 -10.60 6.25
N SER A 278 5.17 -10.16 7.50
CA SER A 278 5.58 -10.93 8.67
C SER A 278 4.75 -12.21 8.85
N ALA A 279 3.41 -12.11 8.83
CA ALA A 279 2.53 -13.26 9.03
C ALA A 279 2.63 -14.30 7.92
N THR A 280 2.77 -13.86 6.66
CA THR A 280 2.94 -14.76 5.51
C THR A 280 4.28 -15.49 5.58
N ALA A 281 5.38 -14.77 5.89
CA ALA A 281 6.71 -15.35 6.03
C ALA A 281 6.79 -16.37 7.18
N ALA A 282 6.14 -16.08 8.32
CA ALA A 282 6.13 -16.97 9.49
C ALA A 282 5.13 -18.14 9.37
N GLY A 283 4.42 -18.29 8.26
CA GLY A 283 3.43 -19.37 8.08
C GLY A 283 2.24 -19.26 9.03
N LEU A 284 1.75 -18.05 9.30
CA LEU A 284 0.59 -17.79 10.18
C LEU A 284 -0.73 -17.62 9.43
N VAL A 285 -0.66 -17.54 8.11
CA VAL A 285 -1.80 -17.45 7.20
C VAL A 285 -1.47 -18.20 5.90
N GLY A 286 -2.48 -18.62 5.15
CA GLY A 286 -2.29 -19.20 3.81
C GLY A 286 -1.76 -18.16 2.81
N PHE A 287 -2.30 -16.94 2.85
CA PHE A 287 -1.86 -15.76 2.13
C PHE A 287 -2.34 -14.50 2.86
N SER A 288 -1.88 -13.34 2.40
CA SER A 288 -2.37 -12.07 2.95
C SER A 288 -2.61 -11.02 1.86
N ILE A 289 -3.35 -9.97 2.24
CA ILE A 289 -3.62 -8.79 1.41
C ILE A 289 -2.92 -7.59 2.01
N GLY A 290 -2.10 -6.93 1.18
CA GLY A 290 -1.44 -5.67 1.49
C GLY A 290 -1.97 -4.50 0.67
N THR A 291 -1.46 -3.31 0.95
CA THR A 291 -1.69 -2.08 0.17
C THR A 291 -0.38 -1.39 -0.12
N GLU A 292 -0.30 -0.70 -1.24
CA GLU A 292 0.88 0.08 -1.60
C GLU A 292 0.52 1.44 -2.20
N THR A 293 1.21 2.46 -1.68
CA THR A 293 1.25 3.81 -2.24
C THR A 293 2.60 4.07 -2.90
N GLY A 294 3.72 3.79 -2.19
CA GLY A 294 5.08 4.07 -2.64
C GLY A 294 6.12 2.99 -2.31
N GLY A 295 5.72 1.72 -2.10
CA GLY A 295 6.62 0.59 -1.74
C GLY A 295 6.01 -0.40 -0.76
N SER A 296 4.84 -0.08 -0.21
CA SER A 296 4.27 -0.75 0.98
C SER A 296 3.76 -2.20 0.80
N ILE A 297 3.85 -2.79 -0.38
CA ILE A 297 3.74 -4.25 -0.62
C ILE A 297 5.13 -4.81 -0.89
N LEU A 298 5.89 -4.14 -1.77
CA LEU A 298 7.18 -4.63 -2.24
C LEU A 298 8.20 -4.69 -1.11
N GLU A 299 8.32 -3.61 -0.31
CA GLU A 299 9.29 -3.52 0.79
C GLU A 299 9.12 -4.62 1.84
N PRO A 300 7.95 -4.76 2.50
CA PRO A 300 7.79 -5.83 3.50
C PRO A 300 7.83 -7.23 2.88
N SER A 301 7.47 -7.39 1.61
CA SER A 301 7.63 -8.68 0.91
C SER A 301 9.08 -9.03 0.67
N GLY A 302 9.88 -8.07 0.18
CA GLY A 302 11.30 -8.27 -0.09
C GLY A 302 12.10 -8.56 1.18
N ILE A 303 11.86 -7.81 2.24
CA ILE A 303 12.55 -7.95 3.53
C ILE A 303 12.14 -9.24 4.27
N CYS A 304 10.85 -9.63 4.20
CA CYS A 304 10.39 -10.86 4.84
C CYS A 304 10.55 -12.12 3.97
N GLY A 305 11.05 -12.00 2.73
CA GLY A 305 11.31 -13.13 1.85
C GLY A 305 10.05 -13.82 1.34
N VAL A 306 8.98 -13.06 1.05
CA VAL A 306 7.75 -13.56 0.44
C VAL A 306 7.52 -12.97 -0.95
N THR A 307 6.59 -13.54 -1.69
CA THR A 307 6.18 -13.00 -3.00
C THR A 307 5.11 -11.92 -2.79
N GLY A 308 5.41 -10.68 -3.18
CA GLY A 308 4.47 -9.56 -3.11
C GLY A 308 4.11 -9.03 -4.49
N LEU A 309 2.82 -8.97 -4.80
CA LEU A 309 2.32 -8.41 -6.06
C LEU A 309 1.64 -7.07 -5.81
N ARG A 310 2.20 -6.01 -6.35
CA ARG A 310 1.54 -4.74 -6.55
C ARG A 310 0.92 -4.72 -7.94
N PRO A 311 -0.41 -4.79 -8.09
CA PRO A 311 -1.06 -4.73 -9.40
C PRO A 311 -0.97 -3.35 -10.05
N THR A 312 -1.33 -3.26 -11.31
CA THR A 312 -1.58 -1.98 -12.00
C THR A 312 -2.58 -1.14 -11.21
N TYR A 313 -2.33 0.18 -11.13
CA TYR A 313 -3.31 1.11 -10.56
C TYR A 313 -4.65 1.01 -11.30
N GLY A 314 -5.74 0.91 -10.54
CA GLY A 314 -7.06 0.69 -11.13
C GLY A 314 -7.34 -0.76 -11.55
N ARG A 315 -6.56 -1.74 -11.08
CA ARG A 315 -6.84 -3.17 -11.27
C ARG A 315 -7.77 -3.74 -10.20
N VAL A 316 -7.61 -3.30 -8.96
CA VAL A 316 -8.34 -3.78 -7.78
C VAL A 316 -9.04 -2.59 -7.11
N SER A 317 -10.32 -2.76 -6.75
CA SER A 317 -11.08 -1.74 -6.04
C SER A 317 -10.52 -1.51 -4.65
N ARG A 318 -10.41 -0.23 -4.27
CA ARG A 318 -9.97 0.25 -2.95
C ARG A 318 -11.14 0.63 -2.04
N TYR A 319 -12.37 0.45 -2.51
CA TYR A 319 -13.54 0.78 -1.71
C TYR A 319 -13.52 0.05 -0.36
N GLY A 320 -13.74 0.80 0.72
CA GLY A 320 -13.70 0.29 2.09
C GLY A 320 -12.29 0.14 2.69
N ALA A 321 -11.24 0.51 1.97
CA ALA A 321 -9.89 0.66 2.51
C ALA A 321 -9.61 2.12 2.89
N MET A 322 -8.71 2.34 3.87
CA MET A 322 -8.17 3.67 4.15
C MET A 322 -7.46 4.22 2.92
N THR A 323 -7.78 5.42 2.56
CA THR A 323 -7.02 6.18 1.56
C THR A 323 -5.84 6.87 2.23
N LEU A 324 -4.64 6.62 1.71
CA LEU A 324 -3.48 7.49 1.92
C LEU A 324 -3.39 8.48 0.74
N THR A 325 -3.52 7.99 -0.48
CA THR A 325 -3.47 8.79 -1.71
C THR A 325 -4.45 8.28 -2.75
N TRP A 326 -5.35 9.13 -3.22
CA TRP A 326 -6.34 8.71 -4.23
C TRP A 326 -5.72 8.30 -5.56
N SER A 327 -4.59 8.89 -5.93
CA SER A 327 -3.95 8.66 -7.23
C SER A 327 -2.81 7.64 -7.23
N LEU A 328 -2.43 7.08 -6.05
CA LEU A 328 -1.32 6.13 -5.95
C LEU A 328 -1.69 4.80 -5.30
N ASP A 329 -2.70 4.74 -4.41
CA ASP A 329 -3.01 3.53 -3.63
C ASP A 329 -3.43 2.35 -4.50
N LYS A 330 -2.90 1.19 -4.18
CA LYS A 330 -3.20 -0.11 -4.80
C LYS A 330 -3.34 -1.18 -3.72
N ILE A 331 -4.17 -2.19 -3.98
CA ILE A 331 -4.35 -3.37 -3.11
C ILE A 331 -3.82 -4.59 -3.86
N GLY A 332 -3.03 -5.43 -3.19
CA GLY A 332 -2.47 -6.62 -3.81
C GLY A 332 -2.15 -7.75 -2.85
N PRO A 333 -1.96 -8.97 -3.38
CA PRO A 333 -1.64 -10.15 -2.58
C PRO A 333 -0.18 -10.22 -2.18
N MET A 334 0.06 -10.78 -0.99
CA MET A 334 1.36 -11.19 -0.47
C MET A 334 1.27 -12.68 -0.12
N CYS A 335 2.00 -13.50 -0.86
CA CYS A 335 1.87 -14.94 -0.89
C CYS A 335 3.23 -15.64 -0.76
N ARG A 336 3.24 -16.98 -0.70
CA ARG A 336 4.49 -17.74 -0.74
C ARG A 336 4.94 -18.10 -2.15
N SER A 337 4.04 -18.06 -3.14
CA SER A 337 4.39 -18.30 -4.53
C SER A 337 3.77 -17.30 -5.49
N VAL A 338 4.37 -17.15 -6.66
CA VAL A 338 3.86 -16.31 -7.75
C VAL A 338 2.50 -16.81 -8.24
N GLU A 339 2.32 -18.13 -8.33
CA GLU A 339 1.04 -18.72 -8.77
C GLU A 339 -0.08 -18.41 -7.77
N ASP A 340 0.19 -18.43 -6.46
CA ASP A 340 -0.76 -18.00 -5.44
C ASP A 340 -1.17 -16.53 -5.63
N CYS A 341 -0.21 -15.65 -5.97
CA CYS A 341 -0.51 -14.25 -6.29
C CYS A 341 -1.46 -14.13 -7.48
N ALA A 342 -1.28 -14.94 -8.53
CA ALA A 342 -2.17 -14.97 -9.68
C ALA A 342 -3.59 -15.44 -9.30
N LEU A 343 -3.70 -16.48 -8.48
CA LEU A 343 -5.00 -16.99 -7.99
C LEU A 343 -5.75 -15.94 -7.17
N VAL A 344 -5.04 -15.28 -6.24
CA VAL A 344 -5.64 -14.24 -5.38
C VAL A 344 -6.01 -13.01 -6.20
N LEU A 345 -5.12 -12.54 -7.11
CA LEU A 345 -5.44 -11.41 -7.99
C LEU A 345 -6.69 -11.69 -8.84
N ASN A 346 -6.82 -12.91 -9.38
CA ASN A 346 -7.99 -13.28 -10.16
C ASN A 346 -9.31 -13.15 -9.37
N ALA A 347 -9.28 -13.41 -8.08
CA ALA A 347 -10.45 -13.30 -7.22
C ALA A 347 -10.80 -11.86 -6.85
N ILE A 348 -9.80 -10.97 -6.70
CA ILE A 348 -10.02 -9.62 -6.16
C ILE A 348 -10.08 -8.51 -7.21
N GLN A 349 -9.70 -8.77 -8.48
CA GLN A 349 -9.58 -7.77 -9.54
C GLN A 349 -10.92 -7.42 -10.21
N GLY A 350 -10.96 -6.27 -10.92
CA GLY A 350 -12.08 -5.83 -11.73
C GLY A 350 -13.00 -4.81 -11.05
N PRO A 351 -13.91 -4.16 -11.80
CA PRO A 351 -14.80 -3.12 -11.30
C PRO A 351 -15.84 -3.66 -10.30
N ASP A 352 -16.27 -2.78 -9.41
CA ASP A 352 -17.31 -3.00 -8.40
C ASP A 352 -18.36 -1.87 -8.38
N ASP A 353 -18.24 -0.91 -9.32
CA ASP A 353 -19.04 0.30 -9.43
C ASP A 353 -18.97 1.24 -8.20
N LEU A 354 -18.00 1.01 -7.30
CA LEU A 354 -17.77 1.78 -6.08
C LEU A 354 -16.44 2.55 -6.13
N ASP A 355 -15.40 1.97 -6.71
CA ASP A 355 -14.14 2.66 -7.02
C ASP A 355 -14.08 2.97 -8.53
N LEU A 356 -14.42 4.19 -8.89
CA LEU A 356 -14.52 4.64 -10.29
C LEU A 356 -13.18 4.67 -11.02
N THR A 357 -12.06 4.44 -10.35
CA THR A 357 -10.74 4.34 -11.00
C THR A 357 -10.45 2.96 -11.55
N VAL A 358 -11.24 1.96 -11.20
CA VAL A 358 -11.02 0.58 -11.65
C VAL A 358 -11.37 0.44 -13.13
N GLN A 359 -10.40 -0.10 -13.88
CA GLN A 359 -10.53 -0.34 -15.32
C GLN A 359 -11.04 -1.75 -15.59
N GLU A 360 -11.98 -1.88 -16.54
CA GLU A 360 -12.43 -3.17 -17.04
C GLU A 360 -11.42 -3.72 -18.06
N VAL A 361 -10.37 -4.37 -17.51
CA VAL A 361 -9.34 -5.05 -18.31
C VAL A 361 -9.21 -6.47 -17.79
N PRO A 362 -9.33 -7.51 -18.64
CA PRO A 362 -9.26 -8.89 -18.19
C PRO A 362 -7.86 -9.25 -17.66
N PHE A 363 -7.80 -10.14 -16.68
CA PHE A 363 -6.56 -10.78 -16.23
C PHE A 363 -6.43 -12.14 -16.91
N ASN A 364 -5.61 -12.22 -17.93
CA ASN A 364 -5.48 -13.38 -18.83
C ASN A 364 -4.32 -14.29 -18.40
N TRP A 365 -4.35 -14.78 -17.15
CA TRP A 365 -3.32 -15.69 -16.65
C TRP A 365 -3.28 -17.00 -17.43
N ASP A 366 -2.08 -17.38 -17.88
CA ASP A 366 -1.77 -18.65 -18.49
C ASP A 366 -0.51 -19.24 -17.85
N ALA A 367 -0.65 -20.30 -17.07
CA ALA A 367 0.47 -20.98 -16.42
C ALA A 367 1.43 -21.65 -17.42
N ASP A 368 1.02 -21.90 -18.64
CA ASP A 368 1.83 -22.53 -19.68
C ASP A 368 2.38 -21.52 -20.71
N LEU A 369 2.29 -20.20 -20.40
CA LEU A 369 2.83 -19.15 -21.26
C LEU A 369 4.33 -19.38 -21.54
N ASP A 370 4.70 -19.41 -22.82
CA ASP A 370 6.11 -19.54 -23.24
C ASP A 370 6.88 -18.23 -23.00
N ILE A 371 7.59 -18.16 -21.89
CA ILE A 371 8.36 -16.97 -21.47
C ILE A 371 9.48 -16.57 -22.45
N ARG A 372 9.94 -17.48 -23.34
CA ARG A 372 10.97 -17.20 -24.35
C ARG A 372 10.48 -16.25 -25.44
N LYS A 373 9.16 -16.06 -25.55
CA LYS A 373 8.54 -15.10 -26.45
C LYS A 373 8.44 -13.70 -25.86
N LEU A 374 8.68 -13.54 -24.56
CA LEU A 374 8.66 -12.25 -23.89
C LEU A 374 9.92 -11.45 -24.23
N ARG A 375 9.74 -10.16 -24.41
CA ARG A 375 10.83 -9.19 -24.48
C ARG A 375 11.16 -8.77 -23.06
N VAL A 376 12.29 -9.23 -22.53
CA VAL A 376 12.65 -9.01 -21.13
C VAL A 376 13.81 -8.01 -21.03
N GLY A 377 13.57 -6.93 -20.31
CA GLY A 377 14.58 -5.94 -20.00
C GLY A 377 15.25 -6.17 -18.64
N TYR A 378 16.34 -5.43 -18.41
CA TYR A 378 16.92 -5.26 -17.07
C TYR A 378 17.42 -3.82 -16.91
N LEU A 379 17.22 -3.25 -15.73
CA LEU A 379 17.63 -1.87 -15.42
C LEU A 379 19.12 -1.85 -15.13
N ARG A 380 19.93 -1.69 -16.20
CA ARG A 380 21.40 -1.80 -16.13
C ARG A 380 22.02 -0.98 -15.01
N ALA A 381 21.62 0.29 -14.88
CA ALA A 381 22.18 1.20 -13.89
C ALA A 381 21.98 0.69 -12.44
N ALA A 382 20.85 0.01 -12.17
CA ALA A 382 20.58 -0.57 -10.86
C ALA A 382 21.44 -1.83 -10.60
N PHE A 383 21.63 -2.70 -11.60
CA PHE A 383 22.51 -3.88 -11.48
C PHE A 383 23.99 -3.54 -11.46
N SER A 384 24.39 -2.41 -12.02
CA SER A 384 25.77 -1.91 -12.00
C SER A 384 26.13 -1.12 -10.74
N ASN A 385 25.15 -0.86 -9.86
CA ASN A 385 25.36 -0.17 -8.60
C ASN A 385 25.97 -1.14 -7.59
N THR A 386 27.30 -1.04 -7.36
CA THR A 386 27.99 -1.87 -6.38
C THR A 386 27.47 -1.57 -4.98
N ARG A 387 27.00 -2.59 -4.29
CA ARG A 387 26.47 -2.49 -2.93
C ARG A 387 27.55 -2.72 -1.89
N GLN A 388 27.23 -2.47 -0.62
CA GLN A 388 28.12 -2.76 0.51
C GLN A 388 28.14 -4.25 0.92
N SER A 389 27.51 -5.14 0.11
CA SER A 389 27.42 -6.58 0.34
C SER A 389 27.77 -7.34 -0.93
N ALA A 390 28.92 -8.00 -0.93
CA ALA A 390 29.36 -8.83 -2.07
C ALA A 390 28.39 -10.00 -2.33
N GLN A 391 27.74 -10.53 -1.29
CA GLN A 391 26.77 -11.61 -1.44
C GLN A 391 25.50 -11.13 -2.15
N VAL A 392 25.02 -9.92 -1.84
CA VAL A 392 23.84 -9.34 -2.51
C VAL A 392 24.17 -9.08 -3.98
N ASP A 393 25.33 -8.51 -4.29
CA ASP A 393 25.78 -8.32 -5.69
C ASP A 393 25.89 -9.64 -6.45
N ALA A 394 26.40 -10.70 -5.79
CA ALA A 394 26.47 -12.03 -6.37
C ALA A 394 25.07 -12.64 -6.61
N ASN A 395 24.13 -12.45 -5.70
CA ASN A 395 22.75 -12.90 -5.87
C ASN A 395 22.06 -12.19 -7.05
N ASP A 396 22.26 -10.87 -7.17
CA ASP A 396 21.73 -10.07 -8.28
C ASP A 396 22.28 -10.55 -9.63
N ALA A 397 23.59 -10.80 -9.72
CA ALA A 397 24.23 -11.33 -10.94
C ALA A 397 23.71 -12.74 -11.27
N ALA A 398 23.65 -13.65 -10.29
CA ALA A 398 23.13 -15.00 -10.45
C ALA A 398 21.67 -15.03 -10.90
N ALA A 399 20.87 -14.04 -10.49
CA ALA A 399 19.49 -13.91 -10.94
C ALA A 399 19.38 -13.62 -12.44
N LEU A 400 20.21 -12.71 -12.99
CA LEU A 400 20.25 -12.44 -14.43
C LEU A 400 20.73 -13.67 -15.22
N GLU A 401 21.76 -14.36 -14.73
CA GLU A 401 22.26 -15.61 -15.36
C GLU A 401 21.18 -16.70 -15.37
N LYS A 402 20.43 -16.84 -14.27
CA LYS A 402 19.32 -17.80 -14.18
C LYS A 402 18.23 -17.47 -15.20
N ILE A 403 17.81 -16.22 -15.33
CA ILE A 403 16.81 -15.79 -16.34
C ILE A 403 17.32 -16.10 -17.76
N CYS A 404 18.58 -15.82 -18.07
CA CYS A 404 19.19 -16.17 -19.36
C CYS A 404 19.16 -17.69 -19.59
N SER A 405 19.45 -18.49 -18.55
CA SER A 405 19.45 -19.96 -18.65
C SER A 405 18.08 -20.56 -18.94
N LEU A 406 17.00 -19.81 -18.70
CA LEU A 406 15.62 -20.18 -19.07
C LEU A 406 15.30 -19.90 -20.55
N GLY A 407 16.27 -19.45 -21.34
CA GLY A 407 16.13 -19.15 -22.76
C GLY A 407 15.64 -17.75 -23.07
N VAL A 408 15.64 -16.86 -22.07
CA VAL A 408 15.26 -15.45 -22.20
C VAL A 408 16.47 -14.62 -22.60
N LYS A 409 16.29 -13.68 -23.54
CA LYS A 409 17.32 -12.69 -23.90
C LYS A 409 17.04 -11.38 -23.18
N LEU A 410 18.05 -10.85 -22.51
CA LEU A 410 17.95 -9.60 -21.77
C LEU A 410 18.27 -8.39 -22.65
N ILE A 411 17.47 -7.33 -22.50
CA ILE A 411 17.59 -6.05 -23.20
C ILE A 411 17.90 -4.99 -22.14
N GLU A 412 18.89 -4.13 -22.36
CA GLU A 412 19.17 -3.02 -21.44
C GLU A 412 18.02 -2.01 -21.48
N VAL A 413 17.57 -1.60 -20.30
CA VAL A 413 16.63 -0.49 -20.13
C VAL A 413 17.21 0.56 -19.21
N ALA A 414 16.77 1.82 -19.41
CA ALA A 414 17.09 2.95 -18.56
C ALA A 414 15.80 3.54 -17.98
N LEU A 415 15.92 4.23 -16.85
CA LEU A 415 14.80 5.00 -16.30
C LEU A 415 14.44 6.17 -17.23
N PRO A 416 13.17 6.61 -17.20
CA PRO A 416 12.72 7.82 -17.90
C PRO A 416 13.47 9.08 -17.46
N GLU A 417 13.42 10.12 -18.30
CA GLU A 417 14.11 11.39 -18.06
C GLU A 417 13.64 12.10 -16.78
N HIS A 418 12.31 12.09 -16.50
CA HIS A 418 11.72 12.72 -15.32
C HIS A 418 11.58 11.77 -14.12
N SER A 419 12.46 10.78 -14.02
CA SER A 419 12.43 9.78 -12.94
C SER A 419 12.78 10.34 -11.56
N ASP A 420 13.33 11.54 -11.49
CA ASP A 420 13.66 12.30 -10.27
C ASP A 420 12.47 13.07 -9.67
N LEU A 421 11.27 12.98 -10.28
CA LEU A 421 10.08 13.58 -9.68
C LEU A 421 9.85 13.04 -8.26
N ASP A 422 9.89 13.95 -7.28
CA ASP A 422 9.62 13.60 -5.89
C ASP A 422 8.17 13.15 -5.71
N ILE A 423 8.00 11.84 -5.51
CA ILE A 423 6.70 11.23 -5.20
C ILE A 423 6.08 11.81 -3.91
N GLY A 424 6.90 12.31 -3.00
CA GLY A 424 6.47 12.90 -1.73
C GLY A 424 5.52 14.06 -1.92
N ILE A 425 5.72 14.90 -2.94
CA ILE A 425 4.80 16.02 -3.24
C ILE A 425 3.37 15.52 -3.47
N ILE A 426 3.20 14.39 -4.15
CA ILE A 426 1.88 13.81 -4.42
C ILE A 426 1.35 13.07 -3.19
N ILE A 427 2.18 12.25 -2.54
CA ILE A 427 1.79 11.50 -1.33
C ILE A 427 1.31 12.45 -0.24
N TYR A 428 2.08 13.48 0.06
CA TYR A 428 1.73 14.38 1.15
C TYR A 428 0.68 15.42 0.76
N GLY A 429 0.63 15.83 -0.52
CA GLY A 429 -0.43 16.70 -1.02
C GLY A 429 -1.81 16.06 -0.87
N GLU A 430 -1.98 14.84 -1.33
CA GLU A 430 -3.23 14.09 -1.20
C GLU A 430 -3.43 13.54 0.21
N GLY A 431 -2.36 13.02 0.85
CA GLY A 431 -2.42 12.41 2.17
C GLY A 431 -2.79 13.40 3.28
N ASN A 432 -2.37 14.67 3.18
CA ASN A 432 -2.79 15.71 4.11
C ASN A 432 -4.28 16.01 4.02
N ALA A 433 -4.86 15.93 2.82
CA ALA A 433 -6.30 16.07 2.66
C ALA A 433 -7.06 14.82 3.16
N ALA A 434 -6.54 13.61 2.87
CA ALA A 434 -7.17 12.34 3.22
C ALA A 434 -7.12 12.03 4.73
N LEU A 435 -6.04 12.40 5.42
CA LEU A 435 -5.76 12.06 6.83
C LEU A 435 -5.80 13.26 7.77
N LYS A 436 -6.51 14.33 7.38
CA LYS A 436 -6.60 15.56 8.14
C LYS A 436 -7.02 15.32 9.62
N ASP A 437 -8.13 14.61 9.82
CA ASP A 437 -8.74 14.48 11.15
C ASP A 437 -7.82 13.88 12.22
N PRO A 438 -7.18 12.69 12.03
CA PRO A 438 -6.34 12.12 13.07
C PRO A 438 -5.11 12.96 13.37
N VAL A 439 -4.55 13.63 12.36
CA VAL A 439 -3.34 14.46 12.51
C VAL A 439 -3.63 15.80 13.19
N GLU A 440 -4.79 16.41 12.93
CA GLU A 440 -5.16 17.71 13.49
C GLU A 440 -5.84 17.60 14.87
N THR A 441 -6.64 16.55 15.08
CA THR A 441 -7.49 16.47 16.28
C THR A 441 -6.85 15.78 17.47
N GLN A 442 -5.96 14.80 17.24
CA GLN A 442 -5.31 13.98 18.26
C GLN A 442 -3.86 13.64 17.92
N PRO A 443 -3.02 14.63 17.51
CA PRO A 443 -1.65 14.37 17.08
C PRO A 443 -0.80 13.73 18.16
N GLU A 444 -1.06 14.02 19.44
CA GLU A 444 -0.32 13.50 20.60
C GLU A 444 -0.52 11.99 20.82
N LEU A 445 -1.59 11.40 20.26
CA LEU A 445 -1.86 9.97 20.34
C LEU A 445 -1.20 9.17 19.21
N LEU A 446 -0.64 9.84 18.21
CA LEU A 446 0.08 9.19 17.12
C LEU A 446 1.50 8.81 17.57
N VAL A 447 1.93 7.60 17.23
CA VAL A 447 3.27 7.11 17.63
C VAL A 447 4.39 7.69 16.75
N ARG A 448 4.05 8.14 15.51
CA ARG A 448 4.99 8.71 14.55
C ARG A 448 4.92 10.24 14.54
N GLN A 449 5.57 10.89 15.54
CA GLN A 449 5.62 12.34 15.67
C GLN A 449 6.40 13.03 14.52
N ASP A 450 7.38 12.35 13.95
CA ASP A 450 8.09 12.79 12.74
C ASP A 450 7.13 12.95 11.55
N ARG A 451 6.19 12.02 11.41
CA ARG A 451 5.13 12.11 10.39
C ARG A 451 4.23 13.33 10.61
N VAL A 452 3.78 13.57 11.84
CA VAL A 452 2.97 14.76 12.18
C VAL A 452 3.71 16.03 11.78
N THR A 453 5.00 16.11 12.10
CA THR A 453 5.86 17.25 11.74
C THR A 453 5.95 17.45 10.22
N ASN A 454 6.24 16.38 9.48
CA ASN A 454 6.35 16.43 8.01
C ASN A 454 5.01 16.77 7.35
N GLN A 455 3.90 16.19 7.83
CA GLN A 455 2.57 16.51 7.32
C GLN A 455 2.22 17.98 7.56
N ASN A 456 2.54 18.54 8.73
CA ASN A 456 2.29 19.96 9.03
C ASN A 456 3.09 20.88 8.10
N ALA A 457 4.38 20.57 7.85
CA ALA A 457 5.20 21.35 6.92
C ALA A 457 4.62 21.35 5.49
N LEU A 458 4.16 20.18 5.02
CA LEU A 458 3.63 20.02 3.66
C LEU A 458 2.17 20.52 3.48
N ARG A 459 1.50 20.93 4.55
CA ARG A 459 0.25 21.71 4.46
C ARG A 459 0.49 23.12 3.84
N LEU A 460 1.73 23.56 3.82
CA LEU A 460 2.12 24.79 3.13
C LEU A 460 2.45 24.58 1.65
N LEU A 461 2.25 23.37 1.11
CA LEU A 461 2.44 23.08 -0.31
C LEU A 461 1.46 23.90 -1.15
N PRO A 462 1.91 24.79 -2.05
CA PRO A 462 1.01 25.53 -2.93
C PRO A 462 0.27 24.59 -3.89
N ALA A 463 -1.02 24.80 -4.08
CA ALA A 463 -1.81 24.02 -5.03
C ALA A 463 -1.25 24.03 -6.45
N VAL A 464 -0.62 25.15 -6.86
CA VAL A 464 0.04 25.29 -8.17
C VAL A 464 1.19 24.30 -8.31
N GLU A 465 2.01 24.12 -7.25
CA GLU A 465 3.13 23.19 -7.29
C GLU A 465 2.67 21.73 -7.29
N TYR A 466 1.61 21.42 -6.56
CA TYR A 466 0.98 20.10 -6.66
C TYR A 466 0.48 19.82 -8.09
N LEU A 467 -0.19 20.78 -8.73
CA LEU A 467 -0.66 20.64 -10.11
C LEU A 467 0.50 20.54 -11.11
N ASN A 468 1.60 21.28 -10.90
CA ASN A 468 2.80 21.18 -11.72
C ASN A 468 3.45 19.79 -11.55
N ALA A 469 3.53 19.24 -10.35
CA ALA A 469 4.00 17.87 -10.11
C ALA A 469 3.15 16.85 -10.87
N GLN A 470 1.82 17.00 -10.89
CA GLN A 470 0.92 16.13 -11.69
C GLN A 470 1.16 16.29 -13.21
N ARG A 471 1.54 17.49 -13.69
CA ARG A 471 1.90 17.71 -15.12
C ARG A 471 3.24 17.05 -15.45
N VAL A 472 4.24 17.14 -14.57
CA VAL A 472 5.52 16.41 -14.74
C VAL A 472 5.27 14.90 -14.72
N ARG A 473 4.40 14.43 -13.82
CA ARG A 473 3.96 13.03 -13.80
C ARG A 473 3.38 12.59 -15.17
N THR A 474 2.65 13.44 -15.86
CA THR A 474 2.14 13.12 -17.21
C THR A 474 3.28 12.90 -18.21
N LEU A 475 4.35 13.72 -18.16
CA LEU A 475 5.54 13.50 -19.00
C LEU A 475 6.22 12.18 -18.65
N LEU A 476 6.42 11.91 -17.37
CA LEU A 476 6.98 10.65 -16.87
C LEU A 476 6.18 9.43 -17.35
N MET A 477 4.84 9.49 -17.33
CA MET A 477 3.97 8.42 -17.83
C MET A 477 4.17 8.18 -19.34
N GLN A 478 4.30 9.25 -20.14
CA GLN A 478 4.54 9.13 -21.59
C GLN A 478 5.93 8.53 -21.87
N GLU A 479 6.93 8.92 -21.11
CA GLU A 479 8.29 8.38 -21.23
C GLU A 479 8.35 6.91 -20.83
N MET A 480 7.72 6.55 -19.70
CA MET A 480 7.62 5.17 -19.27
C MET A 480 6.87 4.30 -20.28
N ALA A 481 5.84 4.84 -20.95
CA ALA A 481 5.17 4.15 -22.05
C ALA A 481 6.15 3.81 -23.17
N ARG A 482 7.05 4.75 -23.55
CA ARG A 482 8.10 4.49 -24.57
C ARG A 482 9.10 3.43 -24.13
N VAL A 483 9.50 3.43 -22.87
CA VAL A 483 10.35 2.35 -22.32
C VAL A 483 9.66 1.00 -22.49
N MET A 484 8.38 0.92 -22.12
CA MET A 484 7.60 -0.33 -22.15
C MET A 484 7.13 -0.74 -23.58
N GLU A 485 7.32 0.09 -24.61
CA GLU A 485 7.16 -0.35 -26.00
C GLU A 485 8.16 -1.44 -26.40
N ASN A 486 9.37 -1.40 -25.83
CA ASN A 486 10.47 -2.28 -26.19
C ASN A 486 10.53 -3.57 -25.37
N VAL A 487 9.91 -3.60 -24.20
CA VAL A 487 9.95 -4.74 -23.26
C VAL A 487 8.54 -5.03 -22.74
N ASP A 488 8.28 -6.28 -22.40
CA ASP A 488 7.04 -6.73 -21.78
C ASP A 488 7.18 -6.79 -20.25
N VAL A 489 8.39 -7.12 -19.79
CA VAL A 489 8.80 -7.16 -18.38
C VAL A 489 10.25 -6.67 -18.30
N TYR A 490 10.61 -5.96 -17.23
CA TYR A 490 12.02 -5.73 -16.91
C TYR A 490 12.34 -6.02 -15.45
N LEU A 491 13.63 -6.32 -15.20
CA LEU A 491 14.15 -6.74 -13.91
C LEU A 491 14.85 -5.59 -13.21
N VAL A 492 14.70 -5.52 -11.90
CA VAL A 492 15.36 -4.54 -11.03
C VAL A 492 15.80 -5.23 -9.74
N PRO A 493 17.04 -5.03 -9.26
CA PRO A 493 17.42 -5.49 -7.93
C PRO A 493 16.58 -4.80 -6.87
N PHE A 494 16.43 -5.46 -5.72
CA PHE A 494 15.67 -4.87 -4.62
C PHE A 494 16.55 -3.88 -3.82
N ASP A 495 15.96 -2.77 -3.35
CA ASP A 495 16.61 -1.83 -2.43
C ASP A 495 16.29 -2.22 -0.98
N TYR A 496 17.34 -2.41 -0.15
CA TYR A 496 17.22 -2.75 1.26
C TYR A 496 17.38 -1.53 2.18
N GLY A 497 17.29 -0.32 1.63
CA GLY A 497 17.45 0.92 2.39
C GLY A 497 18.86 1.04 2.99
N ASP A 498 18.93 1.45 4.26
CA ASP A 498 20.22 1.75 4.94
C ASP A 498 21.19 0.57 5.02
N TYR A 499 20.72 -0.68 4.81
CA TYR A 499 21.58 -1.86 4.88
C TYR A 499 22.43 -2.05 3.62
N THR A 500 21.83 -1.88 2.43
CA THR A 500 22.49 -2.00 1.14
C THR A 500 21.76 -1.13 0.11
N PRO A 501 21.92 0.19 0.18
CA PRO A 501 21.13 1.13 -0.62
C PRO A 501 21.38 0.96 -2.12
N ASN A 502 20.31 1.02 -2.89
CA ASN A 502 20.35 1.10 -4.34
C ASN A 502 19.47 2.25 -4.83
N PRO A 503 20.00 3.47 -4.91
CA PRO A 503 19.21 4.66 -5.24
C PRO A 503 18.46 4.56 -6.57
N VAL A 504 19.00 3.81 -7.53
CA VAL A 504 18.34 3.58 -8.83
C VAL A 504 17.13 2.65 -8.67
N ALA A 505 17.23 1.64 -7.81
CA ALA A 505 16.10 0.76 -7.50
C ALA A 505 15.00 1.49 -6.72
N THR A 506 15.38 2.35 -5.76
CA THR A 506 14.44 3.23 -5.04
C THR A 506 13.72 4.17 -6.01
N MET A 507 14.46 4.83 -6.90
CA MET A 507 13.91 5.70 -7.93
C MET A 507 12.94 4.93 -8.84
N ASN A 508 13.29 3.71 -9.25
CA ASN A 508 12.40 2.84 -10.02
C ASN A 508 11.10 2.52 -9.29
N THR A 509 11.16 2.29 -7.98
CA THR A 509 9.95 2.06 -7.15
C THR A 509 9.05 3.30 -7.18
N SER A 510 9.60 4.50 -7.05
CA SER A 510 8.87 5.77 -7.17
C SER A 510 8.26 5.93 -8.57
N VAL A 511 9.05 5.78 -9.62
CA VAL A 511 8.61 5.86 -11.03
C VAL A 511 7.44 4.92 -11.30
N THR A 512 7.56 3.65 -10.94
CA THR A 512 6.52 2.64 -11.21
C THR A 512 5.25 2.85 -10.39
N ASN A 513 5.34 3.46 -9.20
CA ASN A 513 4.17 3.91 -8.44
C ASN A 513 3.51 5.14 -9.08
N LEU A 514 4.28 6.15 -9.47
CA LEU A 514 3.81 7.36 -10.15
C LEU A 514 3.11 7.06 -11.47
N THR A 515 3.62 6.11 -12.23
CA THR A 515 3.09 5.73 -13.54
C THR A 515 2.05 4.60 -13.49
N GLY A 516 1.83 4.01 -12.30
CA GLY A 516 0.81 3.00 -12.07
C GLY A 516 1.16 1.59 -12.55
N HIS A 517 2.43 1.29 -12.86
CA HIS A 517 2.86 -0.02 -13.38
C HIS A 517 2.81 -1.13 -12.33
N PRO A 518 2.48 -2.37 -12.72
CA PRO A 518 2.52 -3.52 -11.81
C PRO A 518 3.96 -3.95 -11.54
N CYS A 519 4.20 -4.44 -10.32
CA CYS A 519 5.46 -5.07 -9.94
C CYS A 519 5.20 -6.33 -9.12
N VAL A 520 6.09 -7.31 -9.25
CA VAL A 520 6.15 -8.44 -8.33
C VAL A 520 7.57 -8.59 -7.79
N VAL A 521 7.70 -8.73 -6.48
CA VAL A 521 8.96 -9.05 -5.82
C VAL A 521 8.97 -10.52 -5.41
N VAL A 522 10.11 -11.19 -5.63
CA VAL A 522 10.32 -12.60 -5.26
C VAL A 522 11.68 -12.78 -4.58
N PRO A 523 11.81 -13.71 -3.62
CA PRO A 523 13.11 -14.03 -3.04
C PRO A 523 14.07 -14.60 -4.11
N HIS A 524 15.36 -14.21 -4.02
CA HIS A 524 16.39 -14.65 -4.97
C HIS A 524 17.71 -15.10 -4.32
N GLY A 525 17.75 -15.16 -2.99
CA GLY A 525 18.92 -15.59 -2.22
C GLY A 525 18.84 -15.16 -0.77
N PHE A 526 20.00 -15.17 -0.14
CA PHE A 526 20.23 -14.70 1.23
C PHE A 526 21.50 -13.85 1.28
N ASN A 527 21.53 -12.88 2.19
CA ASN A 527 22.74 -12.12 2.50
C ASN A 527 23.66 -12.90 3.46
N GLU A 528 24.81 -12.30 3.84
CA GLU A 528 25.79 -12.91 4.73
C GLU A 528 25.26 -13.20 6.14
N LYS A 529 24.18 -12.52 6.55
CA LYS A 529 23.53 -12.70 7.87
C LYS A 529 22.44 -13.77 7.85
N GLY A 530 22.08 -14.25 6.66
CA GLY A 530 20.98 -15.20 6.47
C GLY A 530 19.61 -14.54 6.30
N ASP A 531 19.54 -13.23 6.06
CA ASP A 531 18.30 -12.56 5.71
C ASP A 531 17.99 -12.72 4.22
N PRO A 532 16.72 -12.82 3.83
CA PRO A 532 16.34 -12.96 2.43
C PRO A 532 16.79 -11.78 1.57
N THR A 533 17.18 -12.08 0.34
CA THR A 533 17.36 -11.11 -0.72
C THR A 533 16.31 -11.31 -1.81
N SER A 534 15.97 -10.26 -2.57
CA SER A 534 14.82 -10.26 -3.46
C SER A 534 15.09 -9.56 -4.78
N LEU A 535 14.38 -9.99 -5.82
CA LEU A 535 14.39 -9.44 -7.17
C LEU A 535 13.00 -8.91 -7.52
N THR A 536 12.94 -7.75 -8.16
CA THR A 536 11.69 -7.14 -8.63
C THR A 536 11.53 -7.30 -10.13
N PHE A 537 10.33 -7.69 -10.55
CA PHE A 537 9.88 -7.74 -11.94
C PHE A 537 8.86 -6.63 -12.13
N VAL A 538 9.03 -5.83 -13.16
CA VAL A 538 8.12 -4.72 -13.53
C VAL A 538 7.43 -5.06 -14.85
N GLY A 539 6.11 -5.07 -14.88
CA GLY A 539 5.30 -5.38 -16.04
C GLY A 539 4.75 -4.14 -16.75
N LYS A 540 4.26 -4.33 -17.97
CA LYS A 540 3.39 -3.35 -18.64
C LYS A 540 2.13 -3.09 -17.81
N LEU A 541 1.50 -1.93 -18.03
CA LEU A 541 0.17 -1.68 -17.48
C LEU A 541 -0.79 -2.78 -17.91
N PHE A 542 -1.45 -3.40 -16.94
CA PHE A 542 -2.34 -4.55 -17.12
C PHE A 542 -1.68 -5.82 -17.68
N GLY A 543 -0.34 -5.87 -17.72
CA GLY A 543 0.49 -7.01 -18.14
C GLY A 543 0.93 -7.91 -16.99
N GLU A 544 0.12 -8.02 -15.93
CA GLU A 544 0.45 -8.87 -14.77
C GLU A 544 0.64 -10.34 -15.17
N ALA A 545 -0.08 -10.83 -16.18
CA ALA A 545 0.00 -12.23 -16.59
C ALA A 545 1.40 -12.59 -17.12
N GLU A 546 1.94 -11.79 -18.02
CA GLU A 546 3.28 -11.97 -18.59
C GLU A 546 4.37 -11.79 -17.53
N MET A 547 4.23 -10.77 -16.69
CA MET A 547 5.17 -10.50 -15.59
C MET A 547 5.21 -11.65 -14.60
N LEU A 548 4.04 -12.14 -14.17
CA LEU A 548 3.93 -13.27 -13.25
C LEU A 548 4.42 -14.57 -13.89
N ALA A 549 4.19 -14.80 -15.18
CA ALA A 549 4.69 -16.00 -15.86
C ALA A 549 6.23 -16.07 -15.84
N LEU A 550 6.92 -14.95 -16.10
CA LEU A 550 8.37 -14.88 -16.02
C LEU A 550 8.86 -15.07 -14.57
N ALA A 551 8.26 -14.38 -13.62
CA ALA A 551 8.60 -14.50 -12.19
C ALA A 551 8.38 -15.92 -11.67
N ARG A 552 7.28 -16.61 -12.09
CA ARG A 552 7.01 -18.00 -11.74
C ARG A 552 8.05 -18.95 -12.30
N ALA A 553 8.45 -18.77 -13.56
CA ALA A 553 9.48 -19.60 -14.17
C ALA A 553 10.83 -19.46 -13.43
N TYR A 554 11.20 -18.24 -13.06
CA TYR A 554 12.37 -17.97 -12.23
C TYR A 554 12.24 -18.63 -10.85
N GLN A 555 11.12 -18.43 -10.16
CA GLN A 555 10.86 -18.97 -8.82
C GLN A 555 10.93 -20.50 -8.79
N ASN A 556 10.36 -21.16 -9.80
CA ASN A 556 10.39 -22.62 -9.93
C ASN A 556 11.81 -23.17 -10.25
N ALA A 557 12.65 -22.37 -10.91
CA ALA A 557 14.02 -22.76 -11.25
C ALA A 557 15.04 -22.53 -10.13
N THR A 558 14.68 -21.75 -9.10
CA THR A 558 15.57 -21.37 -7.99
C THR A 558 15.12 -21.89 -6.64
N GLU A 559 13.82 -22.08 -6.44
CA GLU A 559 13.20 -22.62 -5.21
C GLU A 559 13.51 -21.83 -3.92
N TRP A 560 13.96 -20.56 -4.01
CA TRP A 560 14.26 -19.73 -2.85
C TRP A 560 13.04 -19.49 -1.96
N HIS A 561 11.84 -19.43 -2.55
CA HIS A 561 10.57 -19.27 -1.86
C HIS A 561 10.19 -20.47 -0.96
N LEU A 562 10.86 -21.60 -1.08
CA LEU A 562 10.68 -22.79 -0.24
C LEU A 562 11.49 -22.72 1.06
N LYS A 563 12.34 -21.70 1.23
CA LYS A 563 13.06 -21.44 2.48
C LYS A 563 12.17 -20.68 3.43
N HIS A 564 12.24 -21.02 4.72
CA HIS A 564 11.36 -20.47 5.75
C HIS A 564 12.15 -20.04 6.97
N PRO A 565 11.67 -19.03 7.73
CA PRO A 565 12.35 -18.57 8.94
C PRO A 565 12.48 -19.72 9.95
N PRO A 566 13.70 -20.07 10.39
CA PRO A 566 13.94 -21.29 11.19
C PRO A 566 13.18 -21.35 12.52
N LEU A 567 12.94 -20.19 13.15
CA LEU A 567 12.24 -20.10 14.43
C LEU A 567 10.74 -20.47 14.37
N PHE A 568 10.18 -20.57 13.17
CA PHE A 568 8.74 -20.79 12.95
C PHE A 568 8.45 -22.13 12.26
N VAL A 569 9.50 -22.86 11.87
CA VAL A 569 9.36 -24.23 11.33
C VAL A 569 9.14 -25.19 12.48
N THR A 570 8.06 -25.98 12.42
CA THR A 570 7.81 -27.06 13.37
C THR A 570 8.66 -28.28 12.98
N ILE A 571 9.56 -28.72 13.85
CA ILE A 571 10.40 -29.92 13.68
C ILE A 571 9.57 -31.18 13.91
#